data_016ab060bf8c73b3d325ebb88b0f090a
#
_entry.id   016ab060bf8c73b3d325ebb88b0f090a
#
_cell.length_a   1.000
_cell.length_b   1.000
_cell.length_c   1.000
_cell.angle_alpha   90.00
_cell.angle_beta   90.00
_cell.angle_gamma   90.00
#
_symmetry.space_group_name_H-M   'P 1'
#
loop_
_entity.id
_entity.type
_entity.pdbx_description
1 polymer ?
#
loop_
_entity_poly.entity_id
_entity_poly.type
_entity_poly.pdbx_seq_one_letter_code
_entity_poly.pdbx_strand_id
1 'polypeptide(L)'
;IWDAHLLITEQLIDYLRMTIVHSGGITHLKKIAALAELYHVRTGCHGATDLSPVSMAAALHFDTSINNFGIQEYMRHSKETDQVFPHDYYFKDGFLYTGEKPGLGVDYDEKLAAKFPYERAYLPVNRKLDGTMWNW
;
A
#
# COMPACT_ATOMS: atom_id res chain seq x y z
N ILE A 1 12.85 8.39 3.75
CA ILE A 1 13.37 8.32 5.14
C ILE A 1 13.54 9.72 5.73
N TRP A 2 14.01 10.68 4.97
CA TRP A 2 14.32 12.02 5.46
C TRP A 2 13.09 12.72 6.07
N ASP A 3 11.95 12.67 5.38
CA ASP A 3 10.69 13.29 5.84
C ASP A 3 10.12 12.61 7.09
N ALA A 4 10.31 11.29 7.20
CA ALA A 4 9.84 10.51 8.35
C ALA A 4 10.75 10.63 9.58
N HIS A 5 12.02 11.02 9.40
CA HIS A 5 13.03 10.98 10.46
C HIS A 5 12.57 11.77 11.71
N LEU A 6 12.20 13.03 11.53
CA LEU A 6 11.78 13.88 12.67
C LEU A 6 10.57 13.31 13.39
N LEU A 7 9.54 12.87 12.63
CA LEU A 7 8.31 12.33 13.21
C LEU A 7 8.59 11.09 14.06
N ILE A 8 9.53 10.25 13.62
CA ILE A 8 9.92 9.02 14.31
C ILE A 8 10.78 9.32 15.52
N THR A 9 11.87 10.10 15.37
CA THR A 9 12.86 10.30 16.41
C THR A 9 12.35 11.14 17.56
N GLU A 10 11.44 12.09 17.28
CA GLU A 10 10.77 12.90 18.30
C GLU A 10 9.50 12.23 18.84
N GLN A 11 9.21 10.99 18.39
CA GLN A 11 8.04 10.21 18.82
C GLN A 11 6.71 10.98 18.69
N LEU A 12 6.54 11.70 17.59
CA LEU A 12 5.34 12.50 17.31
C LEU A 12 4.20 11.67 16.72
N ILE A 13 4.47 10.41 16.39
CA ILE A 13 3.52 9.48 15.78
C ILE A 13 3.69 8.08 16.39
N ASP A 14 2.59 7.34 16.48
CA ASP A 14 2.57 5.93 16.92
C ASP A 14 2.62 4.97 15.72
N TYR A 15 2.07 5.39 14.58
CA TYR A 15 2.03 4.64 13.33
C TYR A 15 2.55 5.49 12.19
N LEU A 16 3.43 4.89 11.39
CA LEU A 16 3.91 5.49 10.15
C LEU A 16 3.15 4.91 8.96
N ARG A 17 2.29 5.73 8.33
CA ARG A 17 1.62 5.36 7.08
C ARG A 17 2.57 5.49 5.91
N MET A 18 2.75 4.41 5.17
CA MET A 18 3.68 4.34 4.05
C MET A 18 3.01 3.71 2.83
N THR A 19 3.60 3.95 1.67
CA THR A 19 3.17 3.32 0.41
C THR A 19 4.39 2.80 -0.33
N ILE A 20 4.41 1.55 -0.74
CA ILE A 20 5.52 0.94 -1.50
C ILE A 20 5.90 1.80 -2.71
N VAL A 21 4.91 2.23 -3.49
CA VAL A 21 5.14 2.96 -4.75
C VAL A 21 5.58 4.41 -4.55
N HIS A 22 5.12 5.08 -3.49
CA HIS A 22 5.43 6.50 -3.25
C HIS A 22 6.61 6.70 -2.31
N SER A 23 7.01 5.70 -1.57
CA SER A 23 8.10 5.79 -0.59
C SER A 23 9.44 5.23 -1.09
N GLY A 24 9.60 5.05 -2.40
CA GLY A 24 10.87 4.62 -3.00
C GLY A 24 11.10 3.10 -3.01
N GLY A 25 10.05 2.29 -2.89
CA GLY A 25 10.09 0.84 -2.98
C GLY A 25 10.50 0.13 -1.68
N ILE A 26 10.54 -1.20 -1.74
CA ILE A 26 10.78 -2.07 -0.57
C ILE A 26 12.09 -1.73 0.15
N THR A 27 13.17 -1.52 -0.60
CA THR A 27 14.50 -1.24 -0.01
C THR A 27 14.48 0.04 0.85
N HIS A 28 13.78 1.07 0.40
CA HIS A 28 13.67 2.31 1.13
C HIS A 28 12.77 2.17 2.36
N LEU A 29 11.63 1.49 2.20
CA LEU A 29 10.72 1.19 3.29
C LEU A 29 11.38 0.36 4.40
N LYS A 30 12.21 -0.63 4.05
CA LYS A 30 12.97 -1.41 5.04
C LYS A 30 13.85 -0.52 5.92
N LYS A 31 14.50 0.50 5.35
CA LYS A 31 15.32 1.45 6.11
C LYS A 31 14.46 2.32 7.02
N ILE A 32 13.30 2.76 6.55
CA ILE A 32 12.35 3.54 7.37
C ILE A 32 11.81 2.69 8.52
N ALA A 33 11.40 1.46 8.23
CA ALA A 33 10.88 0.54 9.24
C ALA A 33 11.93 0.20 10.31
N ALA A 34 13.19 -0.01 9.91
CA ALA A 34 14.28 -0.26 10.87
C ALA A 34 14.53 0.96 11.79
N LEU A 35 14.45 2.18 11.26
CA LEU A 35 14.51 3.38 12.10
C LEU A 35 13.30 3.45 13.05
N ALA A 36 12.09 3.23 12.53
CA ALA A 36 10.85 3.28 13.30
C ALA A 36 10.82 2.23 14.42
N GLU A 37 11.38 1.03 14.18
CA GLU A 37 11.49 -0.03 15.17
C GLU A 37 12.28 0.40 16.40
N LEU A 38 13.39 1.12 16.23
CA LEU A 38 14.22 1.63 17.34
C LEU A 38 13.48 2.60 18.26
N TYR A 39 12.45 3.26 17.74
CA TYR A 39 11.62 4.24 18.46
C TYR A 39 10.22 3.72 18.79
N HIS A 40 9.98 2.40 18.67
CA HIS A 40 8.70 1.75 18.94
C HIS A 40 7.53 2.26 18.08
N VAL A 41 7.81 2.89 16.95
CA VAL A 41 6.80 3.31 15.97
C VAL A 41 6.45 2.14 15.06
N ARG A 42 5.16 1.85 14.92
CA ARG A 42 4.65 0.77 14.07
C ARG A 42 4.41 1.22 12.64
N THR A 43 4.23 0.26 11.73
CA THR A 43 3.90 0.54 10.33
C THR A 43 2.42 0.40 10.04
N GLY A 44 1.93 1.14 9.03
CA GLY A 44 0.58 1.03 8.49
C GLY A 44 0.63 1.29 7.00
N CYS A 45 0.79 0.24 6.18
CA CYS A 45 0.91 0.42 4.74
C CYS A 45 -0.43 0.77 4.09
N HIS A 46 -0.36 1.68 3.12
CA HIS A 46 -1.48 2.05 2.26
C HIS A 46 -1.84 0.88 1.33
N GLY A 47 -3.12 0.54 1.26
CA GLY A 47 -3.64 -0.57 0.50
C GLY A 47 -4.99 -0.29 -0.14
N ALA A 48 -5.13 0.91 -0.72
CA ALA A 48 -6.33 1.32 -1.44
C ALA A 48 -6.34 0.85 -2.90
N THR A 49 -7.49 0.95 -3.56
CA THR A 49 -7.73 0.46 -4.92
C THR A 49 -7.10 1.30 -6.03
N ASP A 50 -6.52 2.44 -5.69
CA ASP A 50 -5.67 3.25 -6.59
C ASP A 50 -4.30 2.60 -6.85
N LEU A 51 -3.93 1.59 -6.06
CA LEU A 51 -2.73 0.78 -6.23
C LEU A 51 -3.06 -0.56 -6.89
N SER A 52 -2.14 -1.09 -7.70
CA SER A 52 -2.31 -2.40 -8.31
C SER A 52 -2.19 -3.54 -7.30
N PRO A 53 -2.72 -4.75 -7.62
CA PRO A 53 -2.48 -5.96 -6.84
C PRO A 53 -0.99 -6.29 -6.65
N VAL A 54 -0.11 -5.89 -7.58
CA VAL A 54 1.36 -6.01 -7.42
C VAL A 54 1.84 -5.19 -6.22
N SER A 55 1.34 -3.97 -6.06
CA SER A 55 1.70 -3.10 -4.93
C SER A 55 1.19 -3.67 -3.61
N MET A 56 -0.02 -4.23 -3.59
CA MET A 56 -0.58 -4.90 -2.41
C MET A 56 0.26 -6.10 -2.00
N ALA A 57 0.60 -6.98 -2.95
CA ALA A 57 1.44 -8.14 -2.67
C ALA A 57 2.82 -7.73 -2.15
N ALA A 58 3.44 -6.70 -2.74
CA ALA A 58 4.71 -6.17 -2.28
C ALA A 58 4.62 -5.60 -0.86
N ALA A 59 3.52 -4.91 -0.52
CA ALA A 59 3.27 -4.42 0.84
C ALA A 59 3.13 -5.58 1.83
N LEU A 60 2.38 -6.63 1.51
CA LEU A 60 2.23 -7.82 2.37
C LEU A 60 3.57 -8.52 2.63
N HIS A 61 4.40 -8.70 1.60
CA HIS A 61 5.72 -9.29 1.78
C HIS A 61 6.66 -8.40 2.58
N PHE A 62 6.55 -7.08 2.43
CA PHE A 62 7.25 -6.14 3.29
C PHE A 62 6.80 -6.29 4.74
N ASP A 63 5.49 -6.27 5.01
CA ASP A 63 4.90 -6.36 6.34
C ASP A 63 5.32 -7.64 7.09
N THR A 64 5.35 -8.78 6.39
CA THR A 64 5.81 -10.05 6.97
C THR A 64 7.32 -10.10 7.22
N SER A 65 8.08 -9.16 6.68
CA SER A 65 9.55 -9.10 6.78
C SER A 65 10.08 -8.14 7.84
N ILE A 66 9.20 -7.50 8.62
CA ILE A 66 9.55 -6.50 9.65
C ILE A 66 8.97 -6.88 11.00
N ASN A 67 9.61 -6.44 12.10
CA ASN A 67 9.18 -6.76 13.45
C ASN A 67 8.16 -5.77 14.02
N ASN A 68 8.16 -4.55 13.52
CA ASN A 68 7.29 -3.46 13.98
C ASN A 68 6.04 -3.26 13.11
N PHE A 69 5.58 -4.34 12.47
CA PHE A 69 4.30 -4.33 11.76
C PHE A 69 3.16 -3.90 12.71
N GLY A 70 2.30 -3.04 12.23
CA GLY A 70 1.13 -2.56 12.95
C GLY A 70 -0.17 -3.00 12.31
N ILE A 71 -0.45 -2.47 11.11
CA ILE A 71 -1.68 -2.74 10.38
C ILE A 71 -1.46 -2.60 8.87
N GLN A 72 -2.18 -3.38 8.06
CA GLN A 72 -2.27 -3.23 6.62
C GLN A 72 -3.65 -2.74 6.24
N GLU A 73 -3.74 -1.59 5.58
CA GLU A 73 -4.98 -1.18 4.93
C GLU A 73 -5.29 -2.11 3.75
N TYR A 74 -6.55 -2.49 3.60
CA TYR A 74 -6.96 -3.35 2.51
C TYR A 74 -8.30 -2.93 1.94
N MET A 75 -8.31 -2.62 0.65
CA MET A 75 -9.51 -2.44 -0.16
C MET A 75 -9.49 -3.47 -1.29
N ARG A 76 -10.60 -4.17 -1.49
CA ARG A 76 -10.72 -5.15 -2.57
C ARG A 76 -10.75 -4.47 -3.91
N HIS A 77 -9.98 -4.98 -4.85
CA HIS A 77 -10.06 -4.58 -6.25
C HIS A 77 -11.34 -5.10 -6.92
N SER A 78 -11.62 -4.56 -8.10
CA SER A 78 -12.70 -5.10 -8.94
C SER A 78 -12.32 -6.48 -9.48
N LYS A 79 -13.34 -7.25 -9.88
CA LYS A 79 -13.09 -8.57 -10.49
C LYS A 79 -12.28 -8.47 -11.79
N GLU A 80 -12.48 -7.40 -12.54
CA GLU A 80 -11.74 -7.12 -13.77
C GLU A 80 -10.26 -6.87 -13.47
N THR A 81 -9.96 -6.09 -12.42
CA THR A 81 -8.58 -5.87 -11.96
C THR A 81 -7.93 -7.18 -11.55
N ASP A 82 -8.63 -8.01 -10.76
CA ASP A 82 -8.10 -9.30 -10.30
C ASP A 82 -7.89 -10.30 -11.45
N GLN A 83 -8.67 -10.19 -12.53
CA GLN A 83 -8.45 -10.98 -13.75
C GLN A 83 -7.20 -10.55 -14.52
N VAL A 84 -6.94 -9.23 -14.60
CA VAL A 84 -5.73 -8.68 -15.21
C VAL A 84 -4.49 -8.98 -14.38
N PHE A 85 -4.64 -8.97 -13.05
CA PHE A 85 -3.58 -9.26 -12.10
C PHE A 85 -3.95 -10.47 -11.24
N PRO A 86 -3.95 -11.69 -11.78
CA PRO A 86 -4.26 -12.88 -10.98
C PRO A 86 -3.21 -13.03 -9.87
N HIS A 87 -3.69 -13.16 -8.64
CA HIS A 87 -2.84 -13.15 -7.46
C HIS A 87 -3.20 -14.29 -6.48
N ASP A 88 -2.25 -14.62 -5.61
CA ASP A 88 -2.36 -15.71 -4.63
C ASP A 88 -2.67 -15.20 -3.23
N TYR A 89 -2.45 -13.91 -2.95
CA TYR A 89 -2.82 -13.34 -1.65
C TYR A 89 -4.34 -13.28 -1.49
N TYR A 90 -4.79 -13.46 -0.26
CA TYR A 90 -6.23 -13.44 0.03
C TYR A 90 -6.52 -12.89 1.43
N PHE A 91 -7.73 -12.37 1.60
CA PHE A 91 -8.24 -11.90 2.88
C PHE A 91 -9.20 -12.94 3.46
N LYS A 92 -8.97 -13.31 4.72
CA LYS A 92 -9.82 -14.24 5.46
C LYS A 92 -9.82 -13.89 6.96
N ASP A 93 -11.00 -13.84 7.55
CA ASP A 93 -11.20 -13.70 9.01
C ASP A 93 -10.44 -12.53 9.65
N GLY A 94 -10.36 -11.39 8.96
CA GLY A 94 -9.64 -10.20 9.44
C GLY A 94 -8.14 -10.18 9.12
N PHE A 95 -7.62 -11.20 8.45
CA PHE A 95 -6.21 -11.34 8.10
C PHE A 95 -6.00 -11.36 6.60
N LEU A 96 -4.83 -10.84 6.18
CA LEU A 96 -4.30 -10.98 4.83
C LEU A 96 -3.20 -12.03 4.83
N TYR A 97 -3.25 -12.92 3.85
CA TYR A 97 -2.29 -13.99 3.65
C TYR A 97 -1.56 -13.77 2.33
N THR A 98 -0.26 -13.97 2.30
CA THR A 98 0.58 -13.78 1.10
C THR A 98 0.33 -14.85 0.03
N GLY A 99 -0.23 -15.99 0.40
CA GLY A 99 -0.30 -17.17 -0.46
C GLY A 99 1.03 -17.94 -0.52
N GLU A 100 1.08 -18.97 -1.36
CA GLU A 100 2.20 -19.92 -1.45
C GLU A 100 2.99 -19.84 -2.76
N LYS A 101 2.53 -19.05 -3.73
CA LYS A 101 3.22 -18.89 -5.00
C LYS A 101 4.56 -18.17 -4.87
N PRO A 102 5.57 -18.52 -5.64
CA PRO A 102 6.89 -17.87 -5.57
C PRO A 102 6.83 -16.40 -5.99
N GLY A 103 7.81 -15.63 -5.55
CA GLY A 103 7.90 -14.20 -5.79
C GLY A 103 6.84 -13.42 -5.02
N LEU A 104 6.17 -12.47 -5.65
CA LEU A 104 5.06 -11.73 -5.07
C LEU A 104 3.72 -12.51 -5.15
N GLY A 105 3.68 -13.63 -5.84
CA GLY A 105 2.46 -14.38 -6.07
C GLY A 105 1.43 -13.65 -6.93
N VAL A 106 1.87 -12.73 -7.79
CA VAL A 106 1.02 -11.95 -8.70
C VAL A 106 1.55 -12.09 -10.12
N ASP A 107 0.66 -12.35 -11.06
CA ASP A 107 0.94 -12.33 -12.50
C ASP A 107 0.27 -11.12 -13.17
N TYR A 108 0.59 -10.91 -14.44
CA TYR A 108 0.00 -9.83 -15.24
C TYR A 108 -0.40 -10.37 -16.63
N ASP A 109 -1.69 -10.30 -16.94
CA ASP A 109 -2.22 -10.67 -18.27
C ASP A 109 -2.23 -9.44 -19.19
N GLU A 110 -1.15 -9.28 -19.96
CA GLU A 110 -0.99 -8.18 -20.93
C GLU A 110 -2.08 -8.18 -22.01
N LYS A 111 -2.54 -9.38 -22.43
CA LYS A 111 -3.57 -9.49 -23.49
C LYS A 111 -4.93 -9.06 -22.98
N LEU A 112 -5.23 -9.39 -21.75
CA LEU A 112 -6.46 -8.93 -21.12
C LEU A 112 -6.38 -7.43 -20.78
N ALA A 113 -5.26 -6.96 -20.28
CA ALA A 113 -5.02 -5.54 -19.98
C ALA A 113 -5.21 -4.64 -21.21
N ALA A 114 -4.82 -5.11 -22.40
CA ALA A 114 -5.00 -4.37 -23.65
C ALA A 114 -6.47 -4.10 -24.02
N LYS A 115 -7.43 -4.79 -23.38
CA LYS A 115 -8.87 -4.53 -23.56
C LYS A 115 -9.38 -3.37 -22.71
N PHE A 116 -8.59 -2.87 -21.80
CA PHE A 116 -8.90 -1.76 -20.91
C PHE A 116 -8.00 -0.57 -21.28
N PRO A 117 -8.40 0.30 -22.22
CA PRO A 117 -7.61 1.46 -22.60
C PRO A 117 -7.41 2.40 -21.40
N TYR A 118 -6.30 3.11 -21.39
CA TYR A 118 -6.04 4.09 -20.36
C TYR A 118 -7.11 5.19 -20.37
N GLU A 119 -7.78 5.36 -19.24
CA GLU A 119 -8.68 6.47 -18.97
C GLU A 119 -8.12 7.31 -17.83
N ARG A 120 -8.03 8.62 -18.06
CA ARG A 120 -7.53 9.52 -17.03
C ARG A 120 -8.56 9.64 -15.91
N ALA A 121 -8.21 9.20 -14.71
CA ALA A 121 -9.02 9.43 -13.51
C ALA A 121 -8.74 10.84 -12.95
N TYR A 122 -9.80 11.52 -12.56
CA TYR A 122 -9.71 12.77 -11.81
C TYR A 122 -10.29 12.53 -10.42
N LEU A 123 -9.51 12.84 -9.40
CA LEU A 123 -10.04 12.88 -8.04
C LEU A 123 -11.07 14.01 -7.94
N PRO A 124 -12.24 13.77 -7.35
CA PRO A 124 -13.21 14.82 -7.12
C PRO A 124 -12.59 15.86 -6.19
N VAL A 125 -12.65 17.11 -6.59
CA VAL A 125 -12.26 18.24 -5.72
C VAL A 125 -13.50 18.71 -5.00
N ASN A 126 -13.59 18.38 -3.71
CA ASN A 126 -14.68 18.84 -2.88
C ASN A 126 -14.46 20.32 -2.53
N ARG A 127 -15.52 21.11 -2.64
CA ARG A 127 -15.53 22.52 -2.27
C ARG A 127 -16.72 22.84 -1.36
N LYS A 128 -16.50 23.73 -0.43
CA LYS A 128 -17.59 24.36 0.32
C LYS A 128 -18.39 25.30 -0.58
N LEU A 129 -19.54 25.75 -0.10
CA LEU A 129 -20.41 26.69 -0.85
C LEU A 129 -19.72 28.02 -1.16
N ASP A 130 -18.75 28.43 -0.34
CA ASP A 130 -17.92 29.62 -0.55
C ASP A 130 -16.76 29.43 -1.52
N GLY A 131 -16.61 28.22 -2.10
CA GLY A 131 -15.54 27.86 -3.03
C GLY A 131 -14.25 27.40 -2.37
N THR A 132 -14.14 27.43 -1.05
CA THR A 132 -12.97 26.92 -0.33
C THR A 132 -12.78 25.42 -0.57
N MET A 133 -11.55 24.97 -0.80
CA MET A 133 -11.25 23.55 -0.91
C MET A 133 -11.52 22.84 0.42
N TRP A 134 -12.15 21.69 0.33
CA TRP A 134 -12.41 20.82 1.47
C TRP A 134 -11.57 19.55 1.39
N ASN A 135 -10.87 19.24 2.45
CA ASN A 135 -10.21 17.95 2.59
C ASN A 135 -11.26 16.88 2.95
N TRP A 136 -11.15 15.75 2.32
CA TRP A 136 -11.99 14.55 2.50
C TRP A 136 -11.21 13.47 3.25
#